data_ed9ba018c697d63e4d4506d141a0868c
#
_entry.id   ed9ba018c697d63e4d4506d141a0868c
#
_cell.length_a   1.000
_cell.length_b   1.000
_cell.length_c   1.000
_cell.angle_alpha   90.00
_cell.angle_beta   90.00
_cell.angle_gamma   90.00
#
_symmetry.space_group_name_H-M   'P 1'
#
loop_
_entity.id
_entity.type
_entity.pdbx_description
1 polymer ?
#
loop_
_entity_poly.entity_id
_entity_poly.type
_entity_poly.pdbx_seq_one_letter_code
_entity_poly.pdbx_strand_id
1 'polypeptide(L)'
;MLAKELILASSSDIRRNILEDNGISYIAKNHNFDEKILKSDKTLSPDNLSLQLARGKAMSLKDEFINHVILGCDQVCLLKDKIFSKPLTANKAVNNLSILSGQTHQLIGSYVFIKNGDVLYLSLIHI
;
A
#
# COMPACT_ATOMS: atom_id res chain seq x y z
N MET A 1 25.59 -12.43 13.46
CA MET A 1 24.68 -11.30 13.72
C MET A 1 23.29 -11.63 13.15
N LEU A 2 22.27 -11.53 13.97
CA LEU A 2 20.90 -11.77 13.51
C LEU A 2 20.38 -10.57 12.73
N ALA A 3 19.77 -10.83 11.57
CA ALA A 3 19.09 -9.80 10.81
C ALA A 3 17.84 -9.36 11.58
N LYS A 4 17.52 -8.05 11.54
CA LYS A 4 16.29 -7.54 12.12
C LYS A 4 15.09 -7.97 11.28
N GLU A 5 13.97 -8.21 11.93
CA GLU A 5 12.74 -8.57 11.25
C GLU A 5 12.26 -7.45 10.33
N LEU A 6 11.61 -7.83 9.24
CA LEU A 6 10.93 -6.91 8.34
C LEU A 6 9.76 -6.25 9.06
N ILE A 7 9.60 -4.95 8.89
CA ILE A 7 8.44 -4.21 9.41
C ILE A 7 7.44 -4.06 8.27
N LEU A 8 6.23 -4.56 8.47
CA LEU A 8 5.13 -4.35 7.53
C LEU A 8 4.27 -3.18 8.02
N ALA A 9 4.32 -2.07 7.29
CA ALA A 9 3.57 -0.85 7.60
C ALA A 9 2.13 -0.95 7.10
N SER A 10 1.37 -1.91 7.65
CA SER A 10 0.02 -2.20 7.19
C SER A 10 -0.77 -2.95 8.26
N SER A 11 -2.09 -2.77 8.26
CA SER A 11 -3.02 -3.57 9.05
C SER A 11 -3.72 -4.64 8.21
N SER A 12 -3.34 -4.82 6.95
CA SER A 12 -3.98 -5.77 6.04
C SER A 12 -3.67 -7.22 6.41
N ASP A 13 -4.71 -8.00 6.69
CA ASP A 13 -4.58 -9.43 7.00
C ASP A 13 -4.06 -10.22 5.79
N ILE A 14 -4.48 -9.82 4.59
CA ILE A 14 -4.05 -10.50 3.35
C ILE A 14 -2.54 -10.36 3.16
N ARG A 15 -1.99 -9.16 3.37
CA ARG A 15 -0.54 -8.92 3.26
C ARG A 15 0.24 -9.69 4.32
N ARG A 16 -0.27 -9.74 5.55
CA ARG A 16 0.34 -10.55 6.62
C ARG A 16 0.36 -12.02 6.26
N ASN A 17 -0.76 -12.54 5.77
CA ASN A 17 -0.87 -13.95 5.37
C ASN A 17 0.10 -14.30 4.25
N ILE A 18 0.30 -13.41 3.28
CA ILE A 18 1.27 -13.63 2.20
C ILE A 18 2.69 -13.80 2.76
N LEU A 19 3.08 -12.97 3.70
CA LEU A 19 4.39 -13.07 4.34
C LEU A 19 4.53 -14.36 5.15
N GLU A 20 3.50 -14.70 5.93
CA GLU A 20 3.47 -15.93 6.73
C GLU A 20 3.55 -17.18 5.86
N ASP A 21 2.76 -17.22 4.79
CA ASP A 21 2.71 -18.37 3.87
C ASP A 21 4.06 -18.60 3.16
N ASN A 22 4.87 -17.56 3.02
CA ASN A 22 6.19 -17.62 2.40
C ASN A 22 7.33 -17.74 3.42
N GLY A 23 7.01 -17.95 4.70
CA GLY A 23 8.01 -18.16 5.73
C GLY A 23 8.81 -16.90 6.09
N ILE A 24 8.30 -15.72 5.81
CA ILE A 24 9.00 -14.45 6.08
C ILE A 24 8.64 -13.98 7.48
N SER A 25 9.65 -13.80 8.32
CA SER A 25 9.47 -13.25 9.67
C SER A 25 9.26 -11.74 9.58
N TYR A 26 8.22 -11.23 10.22
CA TYR A 26 7.86 -9.81 10.16
C TYR A 26 7.19 -9.33 11.45
N ILE A 27 7.18 -8.01 11.62
CA ILE A 27 6.38 -7.32 12.64
C ILE A 27 5.41 -6.42 11.88
N ALA A 28 4.11 -6.55 12.14
CA ALA A 28 3.10 -5.69 11.53
C ALA A 28 2.80 -4.51 12.45
N LYS A 29 2.86 -3.31 11.91
CA LYS A 29 2.51 -2.07 12.60
C LYS A 29 1.72 -1.19 11.65
N ASN A 30 0.57 -0.67 12.11
CA ASN A 30 -0.19 0.25 11.28
C ASN A 30 0.61 1.54 11.04
N HIS A 31 0.55 2.05 9.82
CA HIS A 31 1.21 3.30 9.47
C HIS A 31 0.52 4.52 10.10
N ASN A 32 1.25 5.61 10.21
CA ASN A 32 0.77 6.90 10.72
C ASN A 32 0.61 7.95 9.61
N PHE A 33 0.66 7.54 8.35
CA PHE A 33 0.62 8.45 7.21
C PHE A 33 -0.80 8.94 6.95
N ASP A 34 -0.97 10.27 6.83
CA ASP A 34 -2.24 10.85 6.41
C ASP A 34 -2.34 10.84 4.89
N GLU A 35 -3.20 9.98 4.36
CA GLU A 35 -3.36 9.80 2.93
C GLU A 35 -4.18 10.88 2.23
N LYS A 36 -4.90 11.72 2.99
CA LYS A 36 -5.90 12.66 2.45
C LYS A 36 -5.29 13.68 1.49
N ILE A 37 -4.12 14.21 1.81
CA ILE A 37 -3.46 15.23 0.99
C ILE A 37 -3.11 14.66 -0.38
N LEU A 38 -2.50 13.48 -0.43
CA LEU A 38 -2.14 12.84 -1.69
C LEU A 38 -3.38 12.42 -2.49
N LYS A 39 -4.40 11.89 -1.84
CA LYS A 39 -5.63 11.47 -2.51
C LYS A 39 -6.42 12.64 -3.10
N SER A 40 -6.28 13.83 -2.54
CA SER A 40 -6.91 15.04 -3.05
C SER A 40 -6.11 15.73 -4.16
N ASP A 41 -4.87 15.34 -4.38
CA ASP A 41 -4.02 15.92 -5.41
C ASP A 41 -4.33 15.29 -6.77
N LYS A 42 -5.09 16.02 -7.58
CA LYS A 42 -5.53 15.56 -8.91
C LYS A 42 -4.44 15.67 -9.98
N THR A 43 -3.28 16.23 -9.64
CA THR A 43 -2.14 16.31 -10.57
C THR A 43 -1.34 15.01 -10.63
N LEU A 44 -1.50 14.13 -9.62
CA LEU A 44 -0.83 12.85 -9.58
C LEU A 44 -1.50 11.83 -10.50
N SER A 45 -0.70 11.13 -11.30
CA SER A 45 -1.19 9.97 -12.03
C SER A 45 -1.54 8.84 -11.04
N PRO A 46 -2.41 7.88 -11.42
CA PRO A 46 -2.70 6.73 -10.54
C PRO A 46 -1.44 5.98 -10.11
N ASP A 47 -0.47 5.80 -11.00
CA ASP A 47 0.80 5.15 -10.71
C ASP A 47 1.59 5.92 -9.65
N ASN A 48 1.74 7.22 -9.81
CA ASN A 48 2.44 8.07 -8.87
C ASN A 48 1.71 8.15 -7.53
N LEU A 49 0.39 8.23 -7.55
CA LEU A 49 -0.41 8.22 -6.32
C LEU A 49 -0.15 6.94 -5.52
N SER A 50 -0.22 5.78 -6.17
CA SER A 50 0.02 4.50 -5.52
C SER A 50 1.43 4.41 -4.91
N LEU A 51 2.45 4.80 -5.67
CA LEU A 51 3.84 4.82 -5.19
C LEU A 51 4.04 5.77 -4.01
N GLN A 52 3.49 6.98 -4.09
CA GLN A 52 3.61 7.97 -3.02
C GLN A 52 2.88 7.52 -1.74
N LEU A 53 1.73 6.87 -1.88
CA LEU A 53 1.01 6.31 -0.74
C LEU A 53 1.82 5.19 -0.08
N ALA A 54 2.36 4.27 -0.86
CA ALA A 54 3.19 3.18 -0.34
C ALA A 54 4.43 3.73 0.38
N ARG A 55 5.10 4.69 -0.23
CA ARG A 55 6.28 5.34 0.36
C ARG A 55 5.94 6.06 1.66
N GLY A 56 4.85 6.84 1.67
CA GLY A 56 4.42 7.57 2.86
C GLY A 56 4.12 6.65 4.03
N LYS A 57 3.45 5.53 3.76
CA LYS A 57 3.16 4.52 4.78
C LYS A 57 4.43 3.94 5.39
N ALA A 58 5.41 3.57 4.56
CA ALA A 58 6.70 3.06 5.05
C ALA A 58 7.46 4.13 5.82
N MET A 59 7.56 5.34 5.29
CA MET A 59 8.29 6.45 5.90
C MET A 59 7.71 6.87 7.25
N SER A 60 6.41 6.69 7.47
CA SER A 60 5.75 7.07 8.72
C SER A 60 6.28 6.31 9.93
N LEU A 61 6.90 5.15 9.73
CA LEU A 61 7.42 4.31 10.80
C LEU A 61 8.95 4.34 10.92
N LYS A 62 9.64 5.15 10.13
CA LYS A 62 11.12 5.14 10.06
C LYS A 62 11.80 5.48 11.38
N ASP A 63 11.20 6.37 12.17
CA ASP A 63 11.78 6.82 13.43
C ASP A 63 11.52 5.82 14.58
N GLU A 64 10.45 5.04 14.47
CA GLU A 64 10.11 4.00 15.44
C GLU A 64 10.93 2.73 15.23
N PHE A 65 11.25 2.41 13.98
CA PHE A 65 11.96 1.18 13.63
C PHE A 65 13.30 1.48 12.93
N ILE A 66 14.22 2.06 13.70
CA ILE A 66 15.55 2.41 13.20
C ILE A 66 16.32 1.14 12.84
N ASN A 67 17.01 1.17 11.70
CA ASN A 67 17.80 0.05 11.16
C ASN A 67 16.97 -1.18 10.74
N HIS A 68 15.64 -1.07 10.73
CA HIS A 68 14.78 -2.08 10.16
C HIS A 68 14.47 -1.76 8.69
N VAL A 69 14.30 -2.79 7.89
CA VAL A 69 13.68 -2.65 6.57
C VAL A 69 12.17 -2.55 6.79
N ILE A 70 11.56 -1.51 6.24
CA ILE A 70 10.12 -1.25 6.37
C ILE A 70 9.48 -1.37 4.99
N LEU A 71 8.44 -2.19 4.89
CA LEU A 71 7.67 -2.37 3.66
C LEU A 71 6.37 -1.58 3.74
N GLY A 72 6.18 -0.66 2.81
CA GLY A 72 4.91 0.01 2.56
C GLY A 72 4.28 -0.52 1.30
N CYS A 73 2.98 -0.70 1.32
CA CYS A 73 2.22 -1.21 0.20
C CYS A 73 0.99 -0.34 -0.04
N ASP A 74 0.59 -0.24 -1.29
CA ASP A 74 -0.66 0.39 -1.66
C ASP A 74 -1.24 -0.29 -2.88
N GLN A 75 -2.57 -0.21 -3.03
CA GLN A 75 -3.26 -0.74 -4.19
C GLN A 75 -4.40 0.20 -4.56
N VAL A 76 -4.46 0.59 -5.84
CA VAL A 76 -5.57 1.38 -6.38
C VAL A 76 -6.29 0.59 -7.45
N CYS A 77 -7.61 0.75 -7.48
CA CYS A 77 -8.47 0.20 -8.53
C CYS A 77 -8.86 1.34 -9.48
N LEU A 78 -8.58 1.17 -10.75
CA LEU A 78 -8.79 2.20 -11.78
C LEU A 78 -9.78 1.68 -12.83
N LEU A 79 -10.87 2.38 -13.01
CA LEU A 79 -11.80 2.18 -14.11
C LEU A 79 -11.80 3.44 -14.97
N LYS A 80 -11.27 3.35 -16.19
CA LYS A 80 -11.01 4.52 -17.05
C LYS A 80 -10.17 5.53 -16.26
N ASP A 81 -10.71 6.72 -15.97
CA ASP A 81 -10.00 7.74 -15.22
C ASP A 81 -10.43 7.83 -13.75
N LYS A 82 -11.31 6.90 -13.31
CA LYS A 82 -11.85 6.94 -11.94
C LYS A 82 -11.13 5.96 -11.04
N ILE A 83 -10.63 6.46 -9.91
CA ILE A 83 -9.99 5.65 -8.86
C ILE A 83 -11.04 5.25 -7.84
N PHE A 84 -11.07 3.96 -7.51
CA PHE A 84 -11.95 3.42 -6.47
C PHE A 84 -11.12 3.15 -5.21
N SER A 85 -11.57 3.72 -4.09
CA SER A 85 -10.96 3.48 -2.78
C SER A 85 -11.57 2.26 -2.11
N LYS A 86 -10.87 1.71 -1.11
CA LYS A 86 -11.39 0.62 -0.30
C LYS A 86 -12.74 1.01 0.32
N PRO A 87 -13.81 0.21 0.11
CA PRO A 87 -15.11 0.54 0.68
C PRO A 87 -15.10 0.34 2.20
N LEU A 88 -15.67 1.31 2.93
CA LEU A 88 -15.75 1.27 4.39
C LEU A 88 -17.08 0.71 4.89
N THR A 89 -18.09 0.58 4.01
CA THR A 89 -19.42 0.06 4.33
C THR A 89 -19.84 -1.00 3.33
N ALA A 90 -20.76 -1.88 3.73
CA ALA A 90 -21.32 -2.90 2.83
C ALA A 90 -22.05 -2.26 1.64
N ASN A 91 -22.82 -1.19 1.89
CA ASN A 91 -23.54 -0.49 0.82
C ASN A 91 -22.60 0.09 -0.22
N LYS A 92 -21.47 0.67 0.23
CA LYS A 92 -20.49 1.22 -0.70
C LYS A 92 -19.76 0.14 -1.47
N ALA A 93 -19.49 -1.01 -0.84
CA ALA A 93 -18.91 -2.17 -1.53
C ALA A 93 -19.83 -2.68 -2.63
N VAL A 94 -21.13 -2.85 -2.35
CA VAL A 94 -22.13 -3.26 -3.34
C VAL A 94 -22.21 -2.25 -4.49
N ASN A 95 -22.23 -0.95 -4.17
CA ASN A 95 -22.29 0.09 -5.18
C ASN A 95 -21.05 0.06 -6.09
N ASN A 96 -19.85 -0.08 -5.51
CA ASN A 96 -18.62 -0.18 -6.29
C ASN A 96 -18.63 -1.43 -7.20
N LEU A 97 -19.05 -2.56 -6.69
CA LEU A 97 -19.18 -3.79 -7.48
C LEU A 97 -20.17 -3.63 -8.63
N SER A 98 -21.29 -2.94 -8.40
CA SER A 98 -22.27 -2.66 -9.45
C SER A 98 -21.69 -1.81 -10.57
N ILE A 99 -20.88 -0.80 -10.23
CA ILE A 99 -20.21 0.06 -11.23
C ILE A 99 -19.15 -0.72 -12.00
N LEU A 100 -18.38 -1.57 -11.33
CA LEU A 100 -17.29 -2.35 -11.93
C LEU A 100 -17.78 -3.56 -12.72
N SER A 101 -18.99 -4.02 -12.46
CA SER A 101 -19.54 -5.21 -13.10
C SER A 101 -19.62 -5.05 -14.61
N GLY A 102 -19.10 -6.04 -15.35
CA GLY A 102 -19.07 -6.01 -16.81
C GLY A 102 -18.08 -5.01 -17.41
N GLN A 103 -17.26 -4.35 -16.60
CA GLN A 103 -16.25 -3.36 -17.03
C GLN A 103 -14.85 -3.94 -16.86
N THR A 104 -13.95 -3.53 -17.75
CA THR A 104 -12.52 -3.82 -17.59
C THR A 104 -11.91 -2.75 -16.69
N HIS A 105 -11.27 -3.18 -15.59
CA HIS A 105 -10.58 -2.28 -14.66
C HIS A 105 -9.15 -2.73 -14.43
N GLN A 106 -8.32 -1.82 -13.91
CA GLN A 106 -6.93 -2.09 -13.56
C GLN A 106 -6.75 -2.07 -12.05
N LEU A 107 -5.93 -2.99 -11.56
CA LEU A 107 -5.38 -2.91 -10.21
C LEU A 107 -3.92 -2.49 -10.31
N ILE A 108 -3.56 -1.45 -9.58
CA ILE A 108 -2.19 -0.93 -9.54
C ILE A 108 -1.67 -1.14 -8.12
N GLY A 109 -0.71 -2.04 -7.98
CA GLY A 109 -0.08 -2.35 -6.70
C GLY A 109 1.31 -1.73 -6.61
N SER A 110 1.63 -1.12 -5.47
CA SER A 110 2.94 -0.54 -5.22
C SER A 110 3.55 -1.12 -3.97
N TYR A 111 4.85 -1.38 -4.01
CA TYR A 111 5.63 -1.92 -2.90
C TYR A 111 6.90 -1.09 -2.75
N VAL A 112 7.12 -0.54 -1.56
CA VAL A 112 8.30 0.28 -1.28
C VAL A 112 9.00 -0.27 -0.05
N PHE A 113 10.28 -0.60 -0.19
CA PHE A 113 11.14 -1.01 0.92
C PHE A 113 12.07 0.13 1.27
N ILE A 114 12.08 0.54 2.53
CA ILE A 114 12.98 1.59 3.02
C ILE A 114 13.80 1.09 4.20
N LYS A 115 14.92 1.77 4.46
CA LYS A 115 15.70 1.60 5.68
C LYS A 115 16.31 2.95 6.05
N ASN A 116 16.07 3.40 7.28
CA ASN A 116 16.56 4.70 7.79
C ASN A 116 16.23 5.88 6.86
N GLY A 117 15.05 5.83 6.24
CA GLY A 117 14.58 6.90 5.34
C GLY A 117 15.05 6.78 3.90
N ASP A 118 15.94 5.85 3.58
CA ASP A 118 16.41 5.61 2.21
C ASP A 118 15.56 4.54 1.53
N VAL A 119 15.12 4.81 0.30
CA VAL A 119 14.41 3.83 -0.51
C VAL A 119 15.41 2.80 -1.03
N LEU A 120 15.24 1.54 -0.61
CA LEU A 120 16.08 0.42 -1.06
C LEU A 120 15.58 -0.19 -2.36
N TYR A 121 14.26 -0.28 -2.49
CA TYR A 121 13.61 -0.91 -3.64
C TYR A 121 12.18 -0.41 -3.74
N LEU A 122 11.71 -0.22 -4.95
CA LEU A 122 10.30 0.04 -5.19
C LEU A 122 9.83 -0.72 -6.43
N SER A 123 8.57 -1.12 -6.42
CA SER A 123 7.97 -1.86 -7.50
C SER A 123 6.54 -1.37 -7.75
N LEU A 124 6.16 -1.34 -9.01
CA LEU A 124 4.83 -0.98 -9.47
C LEU A 124 4.32 -2.12 -10.34
N ILE A 125 3.14 -2.65 -10.01
CA ILE A 125 2.55 -3.77 -10.72
C ILE A 125 1.17 -3.38 -11.23
N HIS A 126 0.96 -3.57 -12.53
CA HIS A 126 -0.34 -3.41 -13.18
C HIS A 126 -0.96 -4.78 -13.46
N ILE A 127 -2.20 -4.95 -13.06
CA ILE A 127 -2.95 -6.19 -13.27
C ILE A 127 -4.26 -5.91 -13.99
#